data_b624b031b2b62d83eac2b078fcd1a3c5
#
_entry.id   b624b031b2b62d83eac2b078fcd1a3c5
#
_cell.length_a   1.000
_cell.length_b   1.000
_cell.length_c   1.000
_cell.angle_alpha   90.00
_cell.angle_beta   90.00
_cell.angle_gamma   90.00
#
_symmetry.space_group_name_H-M   'P 1'
#
loop_
_entity.id
_entity.type
_entity.pdbx_description
1 polymer ?
#
loop_
_entity_poly.entity_id
_entity_poly.type
_entity_poly.pdbx_seq_one_letter_code
_entity_poly.pdbx_strand_id
1 'polypeptide(L)'
;EADKLGITHIDSGVEAIDKFVAEKNVKMFEDLKVFDAAECAARRTILLDLYVGTIEMEVGCMIDMINQHAIPSAKAAGIDAAGMSAGVVKLEAALKEMHAAADEYEAAKLARVLRLDTMIDVRKVVDDVEAICPADKWTLATYKELLFVDVGKFA
;
A
#
# COMPACT_ATOMS: atom_id res chain seq x y z
N GLU A 1 29.73 -6.27 4.99
CA GLU A 1 30.35 -6.41 6.33
C GLU A 1 29.35 -6.96 7.36
N ALA A 2 28.09 -6.56 7.31
CA ALA A 2 27.01 -7.08 8.16
C ALA A 2 26.89 -8.61 8.07
N ASP A 3 26.93 -9.17 6.87
CA ASP A 3 26.85 -10.62 6.65
C ASP A 3 28.01 -11.38 7.31
N LYS A 4 29.23 -10.81 7.33
CA LYS A 4 30.39 -11.37 8.01
C LYS A 4 30.25 -11.38 9.53
N LEU A 5 29.46 -10.47 10.06
CA LEU A 5 29.17 -10.35 11.49
C LEU A 5 27.91 -11.13 11.91
N GLY A 6 27.28 -11.82 10.98
CA GLY A 6 26.02 -12.54 11.23
C GLY A 6 24.83 -11.64 11.51
N ILE A 7 24.91 -10.35 11.12
CA ILE A 7 23.79 -9.41 11.24
C ILE A 7 22.86 -9.62 10.05
N THR A 8 21.60 -9.93 10.34
CA THR A 8 20.58 -10.14 9.31
C THR A 8 20.25 -8.80 8.64
N HIS A 9 20.40 -8.74 7.33
CA HIS A 9 19.91 -7.62 6.53
C HIS A 9 18.48 -7.93 6.07
N ILE A 10 17.52 -7.12 6.50
CA ILE A 10 16.10 -7.24 6.14
C ILE A 10 15.66 -5.89 5.59
N ASP A 11 15.21 -5.87 4.34
CA ASP A 11 14.72 -4.68 3.63
C ASP A 11 13.18 -4.68 3.48
N SER A 12 12.51 -5.66 4.08
CA SER A 12 11.07 -5.84 4.08
C SER A 12 10.50 -5.76 5.50
N GLY A 13 9.55 -4.83 5.72
CA GLY A 13 8.83 -4.76 6.99
C GLY A 13 8.04 -6.03 7.31
N VAL A 14 7.48 -6.70 6.29
CA VAL A 14 6.78 -7.97 6.45
C VAL A 14 7.72 -9.07 6.96
N GLU A 15 8.92 -9.19 6.37
CA GLU A 15 9.94 -10.13 6.83
C GLU A 15 10.45 -9.78 8.23
N ALA A 16 10.58 -8.49 8.55
CA ALA A 16 11.00 -8.04 9.88
C ALA A 16 9.96 -8.44 10.95
N ILE A 17 8.67 -8.29 10.65
CA ILE A 17 7.58 -8.73 11.54
C ILE A 17 7.65 -10.25 11.76
N ASP A 18 7.90 -11.04 10.72
CA ASP A 18 8.01 -12.48 10.84
C ASP A 18 9.15 -12.94 11.78
N LYS A 19 10.21 -12.11 11.91
CA LYS A 19 11.33 -12.41 12.84
C LYS A 19 10.95 -12.31 14.32
N PHE A 20 9.80 -11.78 14.68
CA PHE A 20 9.32 -11.81 16.08
C PHE A 20 9.25 -13.25 16.63
N VAL A 21 8.88 -14.22 15.80
CA VAL A 21 8.74 -15.62 16.20
C VAL A 21 9.97 -16.48 15.91
N ALA A 22 11.08 -15.88 15.47
CA ALA A 22 12.34 -16.63 15.31
C ALA A 22 12.85 -17.09 16.68
N GLU A 23 13.24 -18.34 16.82
CA GLU A 23 13.63 -18.99 18.08
C GLU A 23 14.62 -18.14 18.92
N LYS A 24 15.67 -17.61 18.27
CA LYS A 24 16.66 -16.76 18.95
C LYS A 24 16.05 -15.47 19.53
N ASN A 25 15.05 -14.90 18.87
CA ASN A 25 14.40 -13.66 19.29
C ASN A 25 13.40 -13.93 20.41
N VAL A 26 12.61 -14.99 20.30
CA VAL A 26 11.69 -15.45 21.36
C VAL A 26 12.49 -15.71 22.64
N LYS A 27 13.58 -16.50 22.56
CA LYS A 27 14.43 -16.77 23.72
C LYS A 27 15.00 -15.49 24.33
N MET A 28 15.45 -14.56 23.53
CA MET A 28 15.95 -13.25 24.01
C MET A 28 14.86 -12.48 24.78
N PHE A 29 13.64 -12.44 24.24
CA PHE A 29 12.53 -11.75 24.90
C PHE A 29 12.12 -12.41 26.21
N GLU A 30 12.11 -13.75 26.26
CA GLU A 30 11.84 -14.51 27.49
C GLU A 30 12.93 -14.31 28.55
N ASP A 31 14.20 -14.39 28.17
CA ASP A 31 15.34 -14.17 29.07
C ASP A 31 15.32 -12.74 29.68
N LEU A 32 14.90 -11.75 28.89
CA LEU A 32 14.75 -10.36 29.32
C LEU A 32 13.40 -10.08 30.02
N LYS A 33 12.50 -11.08 30.11
CA LYS A 33 11.16 -10.95 30.68
C LYS A 33 10.32 -9.84 30.02
N VAL A 34 10.44 -9.68 28.70
CA VAL A 34 9.70 -8.68 27.91
C VAL A 34 8.46 -9.31 27.31
N PHE A 35 8.62 -10.45 26.61
CA PHE A 35 7.53 -11.20 26.00
C PHE A 35 7.78 -12.71 26.14
N ASP A 36 6.71 -13.47 26.26
CA ASP A 36 6.74 -14.92 26.09
C ASP A 36 6.49 -15.33 24.62
N ALA A 37 6.58 -16.63 24.32
CA ALA A 37 6.38 -17.14 22.97
C ALA A 37 4.98 -16.87 22.42
N ALA A 38 3.93 -16.93 23.28
CA ALA A 38 2.58 -16.66 22.86
C ALA A 38 2.34 -15.18 22.54
N GLU A 39 2.94 -14.29 23.33
CA GLU A 39 2.90 -12.84 23.09
C GLU A 39 3.66 -12.46 21.81
N CYS A 40 4.81 -13.09 21.54
CA CYS A 40 5.53 -12.91 20.27
C CYS A 40 4.68 -13.34 19.07
N ALA A 41 4.02 -14.50 19.14
CA ALA A 41 3.13 -14.99 18.09
C ALA A 41 1.93 -14.06 17.87
N ALA A 42 1.27 -13.62 18.94
CA ALA A 42 0.15 -12.69 18.86
C ALA A 42 0.53 -11.35 18.22
N ARG A 43 1.70 -10.79 18.58
CA ARG A 43 2.21 -9.55 17.98
C ARG A 43 2.49 -9.70 16.50
N ARG A 44 3.10 -10.81 16.09
CA ARG A 44 3.33 -11.10 14.67
C ARG A 44 2.02 -11.09 13.89
N THR A 45 1.04 -11.87 14.32
CA THR A 45 -0.27 -11.94 13.66
C THR A 45 -0.93 -10.57 13.57
N ILE A 46 -1.05 -9.84 14.70
CA ILE A 46 -1.67 -8.52 14.74
C ILE A 46 -0.98 -7.51 13.78
N LEU A 47 0.35 -7.52 13.74
CA LEU A 47 1.08 -6.59 12.87
C LEU A 47 0.96 -6.95 11.38
N LEU A 48 0.90 -8.23 11.04
CA LEU A 48 0.66 -8.67 9.67
C LEU A 48 -0.77 -8.32 9.22
N ASP A 49 -1.77 -8.59 10.06
CA ASP A 49 -3.17 -8.25 9.79
C ASP A 49 -3.36 -6.74 9.64
N LEU A 50 -2.74 -5.95 10.50
CA LEU A 50 -2.75 -4.49 10.39
C LEU A 50 -2.13 -4.00 9.08
N TYR A 51 -1.02 -4.61 8.66
CA TYR A 51 -0.37 -4.27 7.40
C TYR A 51 -1.29 -4.58 6.21
N VAL A 52 -1.84 -5.80 6.15
CA VAL A 52 -2.76 -6.23 5.08
C VAL A 52 -3.98 -5.32 5.02
N GLY A 53 -4.67 -5.09 6.15
CA GLY A 53 -5.85 -4.24 6.20
C GLY A 53 -5.59 -2.78 5.81
N THR A 54 -4.38 -2.26 6.14
CA THR A 54 -3.98 -0.92 5.70
C THR A 54 -3.84 -0.85 4.18
N ILE A 55 -3.18 -1.84 3.57
CA ILE A 55 -2.99 -1.87 2.11
C ILE A 55 -4.33 -2.10 1.39
N GLU A 56 -5.19 -2.96 1.91
CA GLU A 56 -6.54 -3.16 1.38
C GLU A 56 -7.32 -1.84 1.30
N MET A 57 -7.28 -1.06 2.37
CA MET A 57 -7.93 0.25 2.43
C MET A 57 -7.30 1.26 1.46
N GLU A 58 -5.96 1.32 1.37
CA GLU A 58 -5.22 2.19 0.44
C GLU A 58 -5.59 1.87 -1.02
N VAL A 59 -5.64 0.59 -1.38
CA VAL A 59 -5.99 0.14 -2.74
C VAL A 59 -7.46 0.41 -3.06
N GLY A 60 -8.37 0.14 -2.12
CA GLY A 60 -9.80 0.46 -2.28
C GLY A 60 -10.00 1.95 -2.55
N CYS A 61 -9.35 2.81 -1.77
CA CYS A 61 -9.38 4.25 -1.99
C CYS A 61 -8.82 4.64 -3.37
N MET A 62 -7.71 4.04 -3.79
CA MET A 62 -7.11 4.29 -5.11
C MET A 62 -8.05 3.89 -6.25
N ILE A 63 -8.71 2.74 -6.16
CA ILE A 63 -9.71 2.27 -7.14
C ILE A 63 -10.87 3.27 -7.23
N ASP A 64 -11.38 3.73 -6.09
CA ASP A 64 -12.47 4.71 -6.04
C ASP A 64 -12.06 6.04 -6.65
N MET A 65 -10.88 6.56 -6.32
CA MET A 65 -10.35 7.79 -6.90
C MET A 65 -10.21 7.70 -8.43
N ILE A 66 -9.71 6.58 -8.93
CA ILE A 66 -9.55 6.38 -10.38
C ILE A 66 -10.92 6.33 -11.06
N ASN A 67 -11.87 5.57 -10.51
CA ASN A 67 -13.19 5.38 -11.10
C ASN A 67 -14.09 6.62 -11.00
N GLN A 68 -14.04 7.33 -9.87
CA GLN A 68 -14.93 8.45 -9.58
C GLN A 68 -14.39 9.80 -10.04
N HIS A 69 -13.08 9.94 -10.20
CA HIS A 69 -12.43 11.20 -10.52
C HIS A 69 -11.57 11.12 -11.79
N ALA A 70 -10.51 10.30 -11.80
CA ALA A 70 -9.52 10.34 -12.87
C ALA A 70 -10.11 9.93 -14.24
N ILE A 71 -10.83 8.82 -14.32
CA ILE A 71 -11.46 8.34 -15.54
C ILE A 71 -12.53 9.33 -16.06
N PRO A 72 -13.47 9.85 -15.24
CA PRO A 72 -14.42 10.87 -15.67
C PRO A 72 -13.74 12.15 -16.15
N SER A 73 -12.71 12.61 -15.47
CA SER A 73 -11.92 13.81 -15.84
C SER A 73 -11.28 13.65 -17.22
N ALA A 74 -10.60 12.53 -17.45
CA ALA A 74 -9.99 12.21 -18.74
C ALA A 74 -11.03 12.17 -19.87
N LYS A 75 -12.16 11.50 -19.65
CA LYS A 75 -13.27 11.44 -20.63
C LYS A 75 -13.84 12.82 -20.94
N ALA A 76 -14.03 13.66 -19.92
CA ALA A 76 -14.52 15.04 -20.10
C ALA A 76 -13.51 15.91 -20.88
N ALA A 77 -12.23 15.59 -20.80
CA ALA A 77 -11.16 16.24 -21.56
C ALA A 77 -10.92 15.63 -22.96
N GLY A 78 -11.61 14.54 -23.32
CA GLY A 78 -11.40 13.81 -24.58
C GLY A 78 -10.09 13.00 -24.62
N ILE A 79 -9.55 12.66 -23.45
CA ILE A 79 -8.32 11.86 -23.29
C ILE A 79 -8.71 10.39 -23.13
N ASP A 80 -7.92 9.48 -23.72
CA ASP A 80 -8.13 8.04 -23.57
C ASP A 80 -7.91 7.59 -22.12
N ALA A 81 -8.91 6.87 -21.59
CA ALA A 81 -8.90 6.35 -20.23
C ALA A 81 -8.66 4.82 -20.15
N ALA A 82 -8.35 4.17 -21.27
CA ALA A 82 -8.22 2.71 -21.34
C ALA A 82 -7.10 2.20 -20.40
N GLY A 83 -5.97 2.90 -20.34
CA GLY A 83 -4.86 2.56 -19.46
C GLY A 83 -5.25 2.59 -17.97
N MET A 84 -6.01 3.59 -17.55
CA MET A 84 -6.52 3.69 -16.16
C MET A 84 -7.52 2.59 -15.84
N SER A 85 -8.44 2.29 -16.78
CA SER A 85 -9.41 1.18 -16.62
C SER A 85 -8.70 -0.18 -16.51
N ALA A 86 -7.66 -0.41 -17.30
CA ALA A 86 -6.82 -1.61 -17.19
C ALA A 86 -6.05 -1.64 -15.84
N GLY A 87 -5.64 -0.49 -15.34
CA GLY A 87 -5.04 -0.35 -14.02
C GLY A 87 -5.98 -0.77 -12.89
N VAL A 88 -7.24 -0.36 -12.93
CA VAL A 88 -8.26 -0.78 -11.95
C VAL A 88 -8.41 -2.29 -11.94
N VAL A 89 -8.53 -2.92 -13.11
CA VAL A 89 -8.63 -4.39 -13.22
C VAL A 89 -7.41 -5.09 -12.61
N LYS A 90 -6.20 -4.52 -12.79
CA LYS A 90 -4.99 -5.05 -12.16
C LYS A 90 -5.04 -4.97 -10.63
N LEU A 91 -5.49 -3.84 -10.07
CA LEU A 91 -5.62 -3.65 -8.63
C LEU A 91 -6.64 -4.62 -8.02
N GLU A 92 -7.82 -4.77 -8.65
CA GLU A 92 -8.85 -5.69 -8.20
C GLU A 92 -8.38 -7.16 -8.25
N ALA A 93 -7.65 -7.54 -9.30
CA ALA A 93 -7.08 -8.88 -9.42
C ALA A 93 -6.05 -9.16 -8.31
N ALA A 94 -5.16 -8.22 -8.02
CA ALA A 94 -4.17 -8.34 -6.96
C ALA A 94 -4.80 -8.37 -5.55
N LEU A 95 -5.85 -7.59 -5.31
CA LEU A 95 -6.65 -7.69 -4.07
C LEU A 95 -7.27 -9.07 -3.91
N LYS A 96 -7.85 -9.61 -4.96
CA LYS A 96 -8.45 -10.94 -4.93
C LYS A 96 -7.40 -12.03 -4.66
N GLU A 97 -6.21 -11.91 -5.22
CA GLU A 97 -5.10 -12.81 -4.96
C GLU A 97 -4.65 -12.74 -3.49
N MET A 98 -4.51 -11.54 -2.97
CA MET A 98 -4.18 -11.29 -1.56
C MET A 98 -5.20 -11.92 -0.60
N HIS A 99 -6.50 -11.78 -0.87
CA HIS A 99 -7.58 -12.38 -0.07
C HIS A 99 -7.64 -13.90 -0.19
N ALA A 100 -7.12 -14.48 -1.26
CA ALA A 100 -7.05 -15.93 -1.47
C ALA A 100 -5.77 -16.57 -0.90
N ALA A 101 -4.91 -15.80 -0.23
CA ALA A 101 -3.66 -16.29 0.35
C ALA A 101 -3.90 -17.37 1.38
N ALA A 102 -2.93 -18.30 1.52
CA ALA A 102 -3.05 -19.46 2.39
C ALA A 102 -2.98 -19.12 3.90
N ASP A 103 -2.25 -18.06 4.24
CA ASP A 103 -2.08 -17.56 5.60
C ASP A 103 -1.77 -16.05 5.61
N GLU A 104 -1.72 -15.46 6.82
CA GLU A 104 -1.50 -14.04 7.02
C GLU A 104 -0.13 -13.55 6.54
N TYR A 105 0.90 -14.42 6.55
CA TYR A 105 2.24 -14.03 6.08
C TYR A 105 2.30 -13.97 4.55
N GLU A 106 1.70 -14.94 3.86
CA GLU A 106 1.55 -14.91 2.40
C GLU A 106 0.69 -13.72 1.96
N ALA A 107 -0.42 -13.45 2.67
CA ALA A 107 -1.24 -12.25 2.41
C ALA A 107 -0.42 -10.96 2.53
N ALA A 108 0.39 -10.82 3.58
CA ALA A 108 1.24 -9.65 3.78
C ALA A 108 2.33 -9.50 2.72
N LYS A 109 2.90 -10.61 2.21
CA LYS A 109 3.84 -10.57 1.08
C LYS A 109 3.17 -10.08 -0.21
N LEU A 110 1.97 -10.57 -0.49
CA LEU A 110 1.19 -10.11 -1.64
C LEU A 110 0.77 -8.64 -1.49
N ALA A 111 0.37 -8.21 -0.29
CA ALA A 111 0.08 -6.83 0.03
C ALA A 111 1.30 -5.92 -0.22
N ARG A 112 2.50 -6.37 0.14
CA ARG A 112 3.75 -5.63 -0.14
C ARG A 112 3.98 -5.44 -1.63
N VAL A 113 3.83 -6.49 -2.43
CA VAL A 113 3.94 -6.41 -3.91
C VAL A 113 2.87 -5.49 -4.48
N LEU A 114 1.63 -5.63 -4.01
CA LEU A 114 0.52 -4.77 -4.42
C LEU A 114 0.84 -3.30 -4.17
N ARG A 115 1.33 -2.95 -2.97
CA ARG A 115 1.66 -1.58 -2.60
C ARG A 115 2.86 -1.00 -3.34
N LEU A 116 3.97 -1.74 -3.39
CA LEU A 116 5.26 -1.21 -3.84
C LEU A 116 5.48 -1.32 -5.36
N ASP A 117 4.74 -2.21 -6.02
CA ASP A 117 4.89 -2.43 -7.45
C ASP A 117 3.58 -2.06 -8.18
N THR A 118 2.47 -2.78 -7.93
CA THR A 118 1.24 -2.63 -8.70
C THR A 118 0.62 -1.23 -8.56
N MET A 119 0.50 -0.71 -7.34
CA MET A 119 -0.05 0.63 -7.10
C MET A 119 0.82 1.72 -7.71
N ILE A 120 2.15 1.57 -7.63
CA ILE A 120 3.10 2.54 -8.23
C ILE A 120 2.95 2.56 -9.75
N ASP A 121 2.88 1.40 -10.39
CA ASP A 121 2.69 1.29 -11.83
C ASP A 121 1.37 1.93 -12.29
N VAL A 122 0.26 1.63 -11.57
CA VAL A 122 -1.05 2.19 -11.89
C VAL A 122 -1.08 3.70 -11.65
N ARG A 123 -0.49 4.18 -10.54
CA ARG A 123 -0.37 5.60 -10.26
C ARG A 123 0.33 6.35 -11.37
N LYS A 124 1.42 5.80 -11.91
CA LYS A 124 2.16 6.42 -13.01
C LYS A 124 1.28 6.65 -14.24
N VAL A 125 0.40 5.70 -14.57
CA VAL A 125 -0.57 5.86 -15.67
C VAL A 125 -1.54 7.01 -15.40
N VAL A 126 -1.99 7.17 -14.16
CA VAL A 126 -2.89 8.26 -13.75
C VAL A 126 -2.16 9.60 -13.79
N ASP A 127 -0.94 9.68 -13.26
CA ASP A 127 -0.09 10.88 -13.25
C ASP A 127 0.22 11.36 -14.68
N ASP A 128 0.47 10.45 -15.62
CA ASP A 128 0.69 10.77 -17.04
C ASP A 128 -0.55 11.41 -17.69
N VAL A 129 -1.76 10.97 -17.33
CA VAL A 129 -3.03 11.56 -17.79
C VAL A 129 -3.29 12.90 -17.10
N GLU A 130 -3.04 13.01 -15.80
CA GLU A 130 -3.17 14.26 -15.05
C GLU A 130 -2.33 15.38 -15.68
N ALA A 131 -1.09 15.07 -16.06
CA ALA A 131 -0.16 16.04 -16.64
C ALA A 131 -0.66 16.71 -17.93
N ILE A 132 -1.55 16.06 -18.68
CA ILE A 132 -2.11 16.57 -19.94
C ILE A 132 -3.60 16.96 -19.84
N CYS A 133 -4.25 16.66 -18.71
CA CYS A 133 -5.66 17.00 -18.49
C CYS A 133 -5.78 18.49 -18.15
N PRO A 134 -6.69 19.25 -18.80
CA PRO A 134 -6.96 20.62 -18.42
C PRO A 134 -7.40 20.73 -16.95
N ALA A 135 -6.84 21.69 -16.22
CA ALA A 135 -7.08 21.85 -14.77
C ALA A 135 -8.56 22.06 -14.40
N ASP A 136 -9.35 22.68 -15.30
CA ASP A 136 -10.79 22.87 -15.12
C ASP A 136 -11.61 21.56 -15.28
N LYS A 137 -11.00 20.49 -15.78
CA LYS A 137 -11.60 19.16 -15.93
C LYS A 137 -11.14 18.17 -14.88
N TRP A 138 -9.98 18.43 -14.24
CA TRP A 138 -9.42 17.54 -13.22
C TRP A 138 -10.10 17.75 -11.88
N THR A 139 -10.78 16.72 -11.36
CA THR A 139 -11.64 16.84 -10.17
C THR A 139 -10.94 16.48 -8.86
N LEU A 140 -9.72 15.93 -8.91
CA LEU A 140 -8.92 15.71 -7.71
C LEU A 140 -8.25 17.04 -7.30
N ALA A 141 -8.09 17.23 -5.98
CA ALA A 141 -7.45 18.42 -5.43
C ALA A 141 -5.97 18.51 -5.85
N THR A 142 -5.57 19.68 -6.31
CA THR A 142 -4.17 19.99 -6.62
C THR A 142 -3.35 20.21 -5.34
N TYR A 143 -2.02 20.11 -5.42
CA TYR A 143 -1.14 20.47 -4.30
C TYR A 143 -1.35 21.90 -3.81
N LYS A 144 -1.64 22.84 -4.72
CA LYS A 144 -1.94 24.22 -4.36
C LYS A 144 -3.19 24.32 -3.50
N GLU A 145 -4.26 23.63 -3.87
CA GLU A 145 -5.50 23.60 -3.09
C GLU A 145 -5.31 22.97 -1.73
N LEU A 146 -4.56 21.87 -1.64
CA LEU A 146 -4.26 21.20 -0.37
C LEU A 146 -3.39 22.02 0.56
N LEU A 147 -2.41 22.76 0.01
CA LEU A 147 -1.53 23.65 0.81
C LEU A 147 -2.24 24.89 1.35
N PHE A 148 -3.30 25.34 0.69
CA PHE A 148 -4.01 26.59 1.01
C PHE A 148 -5.49 26.38 1.34
N VAL A 149 -5.84 25.19 1.88
CA VAL A 149 -7.22 24.81 2.26
C VAL A 149 -7.89 25.88 3.12
N ASP A 150 -7.17 26.48 4.07
CA ASP A 150 -7.73 27.48 4.98
C ASP A 150 -7.83 28.90 4.37
N VAL A 151 -7.11 29.16 3.30
CA VAL A 151 -7.06 30.49 2.66
C VAL A 151 -8.20 30.66 1.65
N GLY A 152 -8.66 29.58 1.01
CA GLY A 152 -9.69 29.62 -0.03
C GLY A 152 -11.13 29.90 0.46
N LYS A 153 -11.39 29.86 1.78
CA LYS A 153 -12.71 30.12 2.36
C LYS A 153 -12.97 31.57 2.74
N PHE A 154 -11.97 32.45 2.60
CA PHE A 154 -12.04 33.85 3.03
C PHE A 154 -11.81 34.87 1.90
N ALA A 155 -11.82 34.43 0.64
CA ALA A 155 -11.73 35.30 -0.53
C ALA A 155 -13.06 35.48 -1.25
#